data_6539c08008b57ef8986863f15893b17c
#
_entry.id   6539c08008b57ef8986863f15893b17c
#
_cell.length_a   1.000
_cell.length_b   1.000
_cell.length_c   1.000
_cell.angle_alpha   90.00
_cell.angle_beta   90.00
_cell.angle_gamma   90.00
#
_symmetry.space_group_name_H-M   'P 1'
#
loop_
_entity.id
_entity.type
_entity.pdbx_description
1 polymer ?
#
loop_
_entity_poly.entity_id
_entity_poly.type
_entity_poly.pdbx_seq_one_letter_code
_entity_poly.pdbx_strand_id
1 'polypeptide(L)'
;FAFDLVDALAEREPDKLAMLHISKDKTERRFTFTDIKKESARCANYFKSLGIKKGDRVMLVLKRHYQFWFAMIGLNKLGAVAIPATNQLVEHDFEYRFNAAGVKAILCTADGDTAHQVDIASKNSPTLIHKIIVNGTREGWRNFDEEYSLFSTHFKRTADSPCGDDTLLMFFTSGTTGYPKIAAHNHKYPLGHFHTAKYWHCCERDGLHLTISDTGWGKSLWGKLYGQWLCEGAVFVYDFDKISKSKK
;
A
#
# COMPACT_ATOMS: atom_id res chain seq x y z
N PHE A 1 -3.69 14.11 1.43
CA PHE A 1 -4.41 13.16 0.55
C PHE A 1 -5.43 12.32 1.34
N ALA A 2 -5.01 11.56 2.36
CA ALA A 2 -5.90 10.62 3.05
C ALA A 2 -7.12 11.32 3.68
N PHE A 3 -6.91 12.40 4.43
CA PHE A 3 -8.00 13.15 5.06
C PHE A 3 -8.70 14.10 4.08
N ASP A 4 -7.91 14.87 3.30
CA ASP A 4 -8.44 15.97 2.49
C ASP A 4 -9.09 15.50 1.18
N LEU A 5 -8.81 14.28 0.73
CA LEU A 5 -9.43 13.68 -0.45
C LEU A 5 -10.29 12.46 -0.08
N VAL A 6 -9.67 11.39 0.45
CA VAL A 6 -10.37 10.11 0.66
C VAL A 6 -11.49 10.26 1.69
N ASP A 7 -11.18 10.84 2.86
CA ASP A 7 -12.19 11.02 3.92
C ASP A 7 -13.24 12.07 3.53
N ALA A 8 -12.81 13.14 2.85
CA ALA A 8 -13.73 14.18 2.36
C ALA A 8 -14.68 13.65 1.27
N LEU A 9 -14.21 12.78 0.35
CA LEU A 9 -15.06 12.10 -0.62
C LEU A 9 -16.06 11.17 0.05
N ALA A 10 -15.61 10.41 1.06
CA ALA A 10 -16.50 9.53 1.83
C ALA A 10 -17.61 10.28 2.54
N GLU A 11 -17.37 11.53 2.98
CA GLU A 11 -18.40 12.40 3.59
C GLU A 11 -19.34 13.02 2.57
N ARG A 12 -18.78 13.47 1.44
CA ARG A 12 -19.56 14.15 0.39
C ARG A 12 -20.39 13.18 -0.44
N GLU A 13 -19.83 12.02 -0.77
CA GLU A 13 -20.43 11.02 -1.66
C GLU A 13 -20.20 9.61 -1.08
N PRO A 14 -20.93 9.21 -0.01
CA PRO A 14 -20.63 8.03 0.78
C PRO A 14 -20.68 6.71 -0.02
N ASP A 15 -21.52 6.63 -1.05
CA ASP A 15 -21.70 5.44 -1.88
C ASP A 15 -20.81 5.44 -3.13
N LYS A 16 -19.98 6.47 -3.31
CA LYS A 16 -19.09 6.60 -4.48
C LYS A 16 -18.07 5.47 -4.49
N LEU A 17 -18.03 4.75 -5.61
CA LEU A 17 -17.10 3.65 -5.82
C LEU A 17 -15.64 4.18 -5.81
N ALA A 18 -14.79 3.60 -4.98
CA ALA A 18 -13.36 3.86 -4.94
C ALA A 18 -12.56 2.74 -5.64
N MET A 19 -12.99 1.49 -5.45
CA MET A 19 -12.27 0.34 -6.02
C MET A 19 -13.24 -0.81 -6.33
N LEU A 20 -13.08 -1.39 -7.52
CA LEU A 20 -13.61 -2.69 -7.90
C LEU A 20 -12.43 -3.69 -7.90
N HIS A 21 -12.48 -4.67 -7.03
CA HIS A 21 -11.44 -5.70 -6.89
C HIS A 21 -11.97 -7.07 -7.27
N ILE A 22 -11.25 -7.76 -8.14
CA ILE A 22 -11.51 -9.16 -8.46
C ILE A 22 -10.32 -10.00 -7.98
N SER A 23 -10.58 -10.89 -7.02
CA SER A 23 -9.58 -11.79 -6.47
C SER A 23 -9.25 -12.94 -7.44
N LYS A 24 -8.20 -13.68 -7.15
CA LYS A 24 -7.75 -14.85 -7.90
C LYS A 24 -8.85 -15.91 -8.08
N ASP A 25 -9.67 -16.13 -7.06
CA ASP A 25 -10.82 -17.03 -7.06
C ASP A 25 -12.07 -16.45 -7.75
N LYS A 26 -11.94 -15.30 -8.42
CA LYS A 26 -13.00 -14.56 -9.09
C LYS A 26 -14.01 -13.89 -8.15
N THR A 27 -13.76 -13.88 -6.86
CA THR A 27 -14.60 -13.10 -5.93
C THR A 27 -14.50 -11.63 -6.25
N GLU A 28 -15.64 -11.01 -6.57
CA GLU A 28 -15.77 -9.57 -6.78
C GLU A 28 -16.01 -8.85 -5.45
N ARG A 29 -15.31 -7.75 -5.24
CA ARG A 29 -15.50 -6.83 -4.11
C ARG A 29 -15.59 -5.40 -4.60
N ARG A 30 -16.57 -4.69 -4.12
CA ARG A 30 -16.77 -3.26 -4.41
C ARG A 30 -16.53 -2.48 -3.13
N PHE A 31 -15.60 -1.54 -3.17
CA PHE A 31 -15.28 -0.70 -2.04
C PHE A 31 -15.62 0.75 -2.38
N THR A 32 -16.46 1.38 -1.56
CA THR A 32 -16.76 2.81 -1.64
C THR A 32 -15.64 3.62 -0.97
N PHE A 33 -15.63 4.95 -1.15
CA PHE A 33 -14.73 5.81 -0.39
C PHE A 33 -15.01 5.74 1.12
N THR A 34 -16.26 5.48 1.51
CA THR A 34 -16.63 5.20 2.91
C THR A 34 -15.95 3.95 3.45
N ASP A 35 -15.87 2.89 2.65
CA ASP A 35 -15.16 1.67 3.04
C ASP A 35 -13.66 1.94 3.16
N ILE A 36 -13.05 2.64 2.19
CA ILE A 36 -11.64 3.02 2.26
C ILE A 36 -11.34 3.88 3.49
N LYS A 37 -12.21 4.85 3.82
CA LYS A 37 -12.10 5.68 5.03
C LYS A 37 -12.08 4.82 6.29
N LYS A 38 -13.05 3.89 6.44
CA LYS A 38 -13.19 3.01 7.60
C LYS A 38 -12.02 2.03 7.71
N GLU A 39 -11.70 1.32 6.63
CA GLU A 39 -10.66 0.29 6.66
C GLU A 39 -9.26 0.89 6.82
N SER A 40 -8.99 2.05 6.22
CA SER A 40 -7.73 2.75 6.43
C SER A 40 -7.60 3.32 7.86
N ALA A 41 -8.71 3.69 8.49
CA ALA A 41 -8.69 4.10 9.91
C ALA A 41 -8.36 2.91 10.83
N ARG A 42 -8.93 1.71 10.56
CA ARG A 42 -8.55 0.47 11.25
C ARG A 42 -7.07 0.17 11.08
N CYS A 43 -6.55 0.26 9.85
CA CYS A 43 -5.13 0.06 9.57
C CYS A 43 -4.24 1.05 10.31
N ALA A 44 -4.59 2.34 10.34
CA ALA A 44 -3.84 3.36 11.06
C ALA A 44 -3.80 3.07 12.57
N ASN A 45 -4.94 2.70 13.17
CA ASN A 45 -5.03 2.31 14.57
C ASN A 45 -4.23 1.04 14.87
N TYR A 46 -4.30 0.05 13.98
CA TYR A 46 -3.53 -1.19 14.08
C TYR A 46 -2.03 -0.92 14.08
N PHE A 47 -1.51 -0.20 13.08
CA PHE A 47 -0.08 0.13 13.03
C PHE A 47 0.35 0.96 14.24
N LYS A 48 -0.50 1.91 14.68
CA LYS A 48 -0.25 2.69 15.89
C LYS A 48 -0.13 1.81 17.15
N SER A 49 -0.97 0.78 17.29
CA SER A 49 -0.92 -0.16 18.41
C SER A 49 0.36 -0.99 18.43
N LEU A 50 0.99 -1.21 17.28
CA LEU A 50 2.29 -1.85 17.14
C LEU A 50 3.47 -0.90 17.44
N GLY A 51 3.20 0.34 17.86
CA GLY A 51 4.24 1.34 18.13
C GLY A 51 4.84 1.98 16.87
N ILE A 52 4.21 1.81 15.72
CA ILE A 52 4.56 2.54 14.49
C ILE A 52 4.12 3.99 14.63
N LYS A 53 5.02 4.91 14.34
CA LYS A 53 4.84 6.36 14.49
C LYS A 53 5.10 7.08 13.16
N LYS A 54 4.77 8.37 13.14
CA LYS A 54 5.13 9.28 12.05
C LYS A 54 6.63 9.16 11.73
N GLY A 55 6.96 9.00 10.46
CA GLY A 55 8.33 8.83 9.97
C GLY A 55 8.89 7.40 10.05
N ASP A 56 8.23 6.46 10.73
CA ASP A 56 8.64 5.05 10.72
C ASP A 56 8.36 4.41 9.36
N ARG A 57 9.23 3.50 8.93
CA ARG A 57 9.15 2.85 7.62
C ARG A 57 8.47 1.50 7.73
N VAL A 58 7.44 1.31 6.89
CA VAL A 58 6.69 0.05 6.76
C VAL A 58 6.77 -0.43 5.32
N MET A 59 7.32 -1.61 5.11
CA MET A 59 7.39 -2.21 3.77
C MET A 59 6.09 -2.94 3.43
N LEU A 60 5.58 -2.76 2.21
CA LEU A 60 4.37 -3.38 1.70
C LEU A 60 4.68 -4.29 0.50
N VAL A 61 4.50 -5.60 0.67
CA VAL A 61 4.73 -6.61 -0.38
C VAL A 61 3.44 -7.40 -0.58
N LEU A 62 2.47 -6.82 -1.28
CA LEU A 62 1.08 -7.28 -1.30
C LEU A 62 0.54 -7.64 -2.69
N LYS A 63 1.40 -7.80 -3.70
CA LYS A 63 0.94 -8.12 -5.06
C LYS A 63 -0.18 -7.14 -5.50
N ARG A 64 -1.39 -7.65 -5.72
CA ARG A 64 -2.59 -6.87 -6.06
C ARG A 64 -3.72 -7.09 -5.06
N HIS A 65 -3.40 -7.54 -3.84
CA HIS A 65 -4.38 -7.71 -2.76
C HIS A 65 -4.99 -6.37 -2.36
N TYR A 66 -6.31 -6.32 -2.14
CA TYR A 66 -7.03 -5.08 -1.80
C TYR A 66 -6.55 -4.45 -0.48
N GLN A 67 -6.01 -5.24 0.44
CA GLN A 67 -5.42 -4.77 1.69
C GLN A 67 -4.29 -3.74 1.48
N PHE A 68 -3.65 -3.74 0.31
CA PHE A 68 -2.65 -2.73 -0.03
C PHE A 68 -3.20 -1.31 0.06
N TRP A 69 -4.41 -1.07 -0.46
CA TRP A 69 -5.04 0.26 -0.43
C TRP A 69 -5.41 0.67 0.98
N PHE A 70 -5.93 -0.23 1.79
CA PHE A 70 -6.24 0.02 3.19
C PHE A 70 -4.99 0.37 3.99
N ALA A 71 -3.93 -0.43 3.87
CA ALA A 71 -2.67 -0.21 4.55
C ALA A 71 -1.99 1.08 4.11
N MET A 72 -1.95 1.34 2.78
CA MET A 72 -1.33 2.55 2.23
C MET A 72 -2.00 3.82 2.78
N ILE A 73 -3.33 3.91 2.71
CA ILE A 73 -4.05 5.07 3.23
C ILE A 73 -3.98 5.14 4.76
N GLY A 74 -3.96 4.00 5.46
CA GLY A 74 -3.75 3.94 6.90
C GLY A 74 -2.38 4.50 7.32
N LEU A 75 -1.31 4.12 6.62
CA LEU A 75 0.03 4.67 6.84
C LEU A 75 0.09 6.16 6.50
N ASN A 76 -0.60 6.60 5.43
CA ASN A 76 -0.73 8.02 5.11
C ASN A 76 -1.40 8.81 6.25
N LYS A 77 -2.44 8.27 6.88
CA LYS A 77 -3.12 8.91 8.04
C LYS A 77 -2.19 9.00 9.25
N LEU A 78 -1.45 7.93 9.51
CA LEU A 78 -0.52 7.85 10.64
C LEU A 78 0.74 8.71 10.43
N GLY A 79 1.08 9.01 9.17
CA GLY A 79 2.33 9.67 8.78
C GLY A 79 3.53 8.73 8.77
N ALA A 80 3.31 7.41 8.78
CA ALA A 80 4.35 6.43 8.57
C ALA A 80 4.70 6.34 7.07
N VAL A 81 5.96 6.06 6.78
CA VAL A 81 6.49 6.04 5.41
C VAL A 81 6.28 4.65 4.81
N ALA A 82 5.48 4.56 3.77
CA ALA A 82 5.28 3.31 3.05
C ALA A 82 6.46 3.02 2.10
N ILE A 83 6.87 1.75 2.03
CA ILE A 83 7.85 1.26 1.06
C ILE A 83 7.23 0.12 0.25
N PRO A 84 6.54 0.42 -0.85
CA PRO A 84 6.04 -0.62 -1.74
C PRO A 84 7.18 -1.42 -2.37
N ALA A 85 7.07 -2.76 -2.36
CA ALA A 85 8.07 -3.63 -2.94
C ALA A 85 7.43 -4.84 -3.63
N THR A 86 8.13 -5.38 -4.62
CA THR A 86 7.67 -6.56 -5.36
C THR A 86 7.87 -7.85 -4.57
N ASN A 87 6.99 -8.82 -4.77
CA ASN A 87 7.11 -10.15 -4.21
C ASN A 87 8.18 -11.03 -4.91
N GLN A 88 8.93 -10.46 -5.85
CA GLN A 88 10.03 -11.14 -6.55
C GLN A 88 11.39 -10.95 -5.85
N LEU A 89 11.43 -10.19 -4.75
CA LEU A 89 12.64 -10.01 -3.96
C LEU A 89 13.04 -11.31 -3.27
N VAL A 90 14.36 -11.53 -3.17
CA VAL A 90 14.97 -12.64 -2.44
C VAL A 90 15.63 -12.12 -1.14
N GLU A 91 16.15 -13.03 -0.30
CA GLU A 91 16.64 -12.69 1.04
C GLU A 91 17.63 -11.53 1.08
N HIS A 92 18.65 -11.52 0.22
CA HIS A 92 19.66 -10.45 0.21
C HIS A 92 19.08 -9.09 -0.22
N ASP A 93 18.06 -9.10 -1.07
CA ASP A 93 17.35 -7.90 -1.45
C ASP A 93 16.54 -7.32 -0.30
N PHE A 94 15.88 -8.18 0.47
CA PHE A 94 15.14 -7.77 1.67
C PHE A 94 16.08 -7.26 2.75
N GLU A 95 17.14 -8.01 3.06
CA GLU A 95 18.14 -7.64 4.07
C GLU A 95 18.71 -6.25 3.78
N TYR A 96 19.16 -6.02 2.54
CA TYR A 96 19.65 -4.71 2.13
C TYR A 96 18.61 -3.60 2.35
N ARG A 97 17.39 -3.81 1.91
CA ARG A 97 16.32 -2.78 1.98
C ARG A 97 15.88 -2.51 3.42
N PHE A 98 15.80 -3.55 4.24
CA PHE A 98 15.46 -3.39 5.66
C PHE A 98 16.50 -2.53 6.37
N ASN A 99 17.77 -2.82 6.16
CA ASN A 99 18.86 -2.10 6.81
C ASN A 99 19.05 -0.69 6.23
N ALA A 100 19.04 -0.54 4.91
CA ALA A 100 19.25 0.75 4.26
C ALA A 100 18.14 1.78 4.57
N ALA A 101 16.89 1.33 4.70
CA ALA A 101 15.76 2.20 5.05
C ALA A 101 15.41 2.17 6.53
N GLY A 102 16.00 1.28 7.34
CA GLY A 102 15.64 1.09 8.74
C GLY A 102 14.17 0.70 8.90
N VAL A 103 13.73 -0.32 8.16
CA VAL A 103 12.34 -0.80 8.14
C VAL A 103 11.96 -1.38 9.49
N LYS A 104 10.86 -0.92 10.09
CA LYS A 104 10.34 -1.42 11.38
C LYS A 104 9.33 -2.56 11.23
N ALA A 105 8.53 -2.52 10.18
CA ALA A 105 7.50 -3.52 9.94
C ALA A 105 7.42 -3.88 8.46
N ILE A 106 7.04 -5.12 8.18
CA ILE A 106 6.66 -5.56 6.84
C ILE A 106 5.25 -6.12 6.87
N LEU A 107 4.43 -5.71 5.90
CA LEU A 107 3.14 -6.32 5.57
C LEU A 107 3.31 -7.11 4.27
N CYS A 108 3.20 -8.43 4.36
CA CYS A 108 3.62 -9.36 3.32
C CYS A 108 2.48 -10.30 2.90
N THR A 109 2.42 -10.62 1.63
CA THR A 109 1.53 -11.68 1.11
C THR A 109 1.94 -13.06 1.63
N ALA A 110 0.97 -13.93 1.88
CA ALA A 110 1.22 -15.36 2.14
C ALA A 110 1.52 -16.16 0.85
N ASP A 111 1.28 -15.56 -0.32
CA ASP A 111 1.48 -16.23 -1.60
C ASP A 111 2.96 -16.43 -1.93
N GLY A 112 3.30 -17.64 -2.39
CA GLY A 112 4.63 -17.98 -2.86
C GLY A 112 5.67 -18.06 -1.75
N ASP A 113 6.92 -17.72 -2.07
CA ASP A 113 8.07 -17.86 -1.17
C ASP A 113 8.46 -16.57 -0.43
N THR A 114 7.72 -15.48 -0.64
CA THR A 114 8.08 -14.15 -0.15
C THR A 114 8.30 -14.11 1.36
N ALA A 115 7.39 -14.69 2.14
CA ALA A 115 7.48 -14.70 3.60
C ALA A 115 8.69 -15.52 4.12
N HIS A 116 9.08 -16.59 3.40
CA HIS A 116 10.28 -17.36 3.72
C HIS A 116 11.56 -16.54 3.48
N GLN A 117 11.64 -15.83 2.35
CA GLN A 117 12.75 -14.93 2.06
C GLN A 117 12.90 -13.83 3.13
N VAL A 118 11.78 -13.29 3.60
CA VAL A 118 11.76 -12.31 4.70
C VAL A 118 12.24 -12.93 6.02
N ASP A 119 11.88 -14.19 6.33
CA ASP A 119 12.35 -14.85 7.55
C ASP A 119 13.88 -15.01 7.57
N ILE A 120 14.48 -15.32 6.43
CA ILE A 120 15.93 -15.40 6.31
C ILE A 120 16.55 -14.01 6.51
N ALA A 121 16.10 -13.01 5.76
CA ALA A 121 16.60 -11.64 5.81
C ALA A 121 16.45 -10.99 7.18
N SER A 122 15.38 -11.32 7.92
CA SER A 122 15.10 -10.74 9.23
C SER A 122 16.15 -11.06 10.29
N LYS A 123 16.92 -12.15 10.11
CA LYS A 123 18.01 -12.55 11.05
C LYS A 123 19.12 -11.51 11.13
N ASN A 124 19.36 -10.79 10.05
CA ASN A 124 20.39 -9.75 9.93
C ASN A 124 19.80 -8.33 9.82
N SER A 125 18.53 -8.15 10.20
CA SER A 125 17.81 -6.88 10.06
C SER A 125 17.23 -6.42 11.40
N PRO A 126 18.05 -5.90 12.31
CA PRO A 126 17.66 -5.62 13.70
C PRO A 126 16.57 -4.56 13.85
N THR A 127 16.33 -3.73 12.83
CA THR A 127 15.26 -2.74 12.85
C THR A 127 13.89 -3.33 12.55
N LEU A 128 13.81 -4.52 11.90
CA LEU A 128 12.57 -5.18 11.57
C LEU A 128 11.98 -5.86 12.81
N ILE A 129 11.00 -5.21 13.43
CA ILE A 129 10.37 -5.65 14.69
C ILE A 129 9.10 -6.47 14.41
N HIS A 130 8.33 -6.09 13.38
CA HIS A 130 7.04 -6.70 13.09
C HIS A 130 7.01 -7.34 11.70
N LYS A 131 6.75 -8.64 11.68
CA LYS A 131 6.41 -9.40 10.47
C LYS A 131 4.92 -9.67 10.49
N ILE A 132 4.20 -9.20 9.46
CA ILE A 132 2.74 -9.24 9.39
C ILE A 132 2.35 -9.89 8.06
N ILE A 133 1.49 -10.92 8.12
CA ILE A 133 1.08 -11.68 6.94
C ILE A 133 -0.36 -11.38 6.56
N VAL A 134 -0.63 -11.37 5.25
CA VAL A 134 -1.95 -11.12 4.64
C VAL A 134 -2.39 -12.35 3.87
N ASN A 135 -3.66 -12.69 3.96
CA ASN A 135 -4.30 -13.82 3.27
C ASN A 135 -3.72 -15.20 3.66
N GLY A 136 -3.29 -15.34 4.91
CA GLY A 136 -2.78 -16.60 5.42
C GLY A 136 -2.25 -16.50 6.84
N THR A 137 -1.65 -17.58 7.31
CA THR A 137 -1.02 -17.67 8.64
C THR A 137 0.42 -18.17 8.50
N ARG A 138 1.29 -17.73 9.41
CA ARG A 138 2.67 -18.20 9.49
C ARG A 138 3.18 -18.09 10.92
N GLU A 139 3.87 -19.11 11.40
CA GLU A 139 4.47 -19.11 12.73
C GLU A 139 5.45 -17.94 12.90
N GLY A 140 5.36 -17.24 14.02
CA GLY A 140 6.18 -16.06 14.30
C GLY A 140 5.77 -14.78 13.54
N TRP A 141 4.64 -14.81 12.83
CA TRP A 141 4.05 -13.67 12.12
C TRP A 141 2.69 -13.30 12.72
N ARG A 142 2.37 -12.01 12.66
CA ARG A 142 1.03 -11.51 13.01
C ARG A 142 0.09 -11.72 11.82
N ASN A 143 -1.17 -12.04 12.10
CA ASN A 143 -2.19 -12.15 11.05
C ASN A 143 -2.90 -10.81 10.86
N PHE A 144 -2.64 -10.15 9.73
CA PHE A 144 -3.23 -8.86 9.44
C PHE A 144 -4.76 -8.89 9.39
N ASP A 145 -5.32 -9.85 8.65
CA ASP A 145 -6.76 -9.89 8.38
C ASP A 145 -7.59 -10.10 9.66
N GLU A 146 -7.06 -10.86 10.62
CA GLU A 146 -7.69 -11.05 11.92
C GLU A 146 -7.49 -9.84 12.84
N GLU A 147 -6.25 -9.35 12.95
CA GLU A 147 -5.90 -8.34 13.94
C GLU A 147 -6.46 -6.95 13.59
N TYR A 148 -6.26 -6.46 12.35
CA TYR A 148 -6.65 -5.07 12.01
C TYR A 148 -8.15 -4.86 12.07
N SER A 149 -8.94 -5.90 11.82
CA SER A 149 -10.40 -5.85 11.83
C SER A 149 -10.99 -5.49 13.20
N LEU A 150 -10.24 -5.74 14.28
CA LEU A 150 -10.65 -5.47 15.66
C LEU A 150 -10.51 -3.99 16.06
N PHE A 151 -9.84 -3.19 15.23
CA PHE A 151 -9.58 -1.79 15.56
C PHE A 151 -10.71 -0.85 15.12
N SER A 152 -10.75 0.34 15.74
CA SER A 152 -11.74 1.36 15.46
C SER A 152 -11.69 1.83 14.00
N THR A 153 -12.86 2.04 13.40
CA THR A 153 -13.06 2.67 12.09
C THR A 153 -12.90 4.19 12.09
N HIS A 154 -12.51 4.76 13.24
CA HIS A 154 -12.30 6.20 13.41
C HIS A 154 -10.83 6.49 13.71
N PHE A 155 -10.24 7.37 12.91
CA PHE A 155 -8.89 7.89 13.11
C PHE A 155 -8.90 9.39 12.87
N LYS A 156 -8.73 10.18 13.95
CA LYS A 156 -8.83 11.64 13.88
C LYS A 156 -7.53 12.27 13.41
N ARG A 157 -7.66 13.29 12.57
CA ARG A 157 -6.56 14.22 12.29
C ARG A 157 -6.23 15.03 13.54
N THR A 158 -4.94 15.16 13.85
CA THR A 158 -4.40 15.92 14.99
C THR A 158 -3.33 16.89 14.51
N ALA A 159 -2.81 17.70 15.40
CA ALA A 159 -1.69 18.60 15.09
C ALA A 159 -0.42 17.82 14.64
N ASP A 160 -0.24 16.59 15.12
CA ASP A 160 0.88 15.72 14.77
C ASP A 160 0.66 14.94 13.48
N SER A 161 -0.51 15.04 12.86
CA SER A 161 -0.79 14.38 11.58
C SER A 161 0.17 14.89 10.49
N PRO A 162 0.50 14.05 9.48
CA PRO A 162 1.46 14.43 8.48
C PRO A 162 1.01 15.64 7.66
N CYS A 163 1.96 16.48 7.29
CA CYS A 163 1.77 17.64 6.42
C CYS A 163 2.54 17.48 5.10
N GLY A 164 2.41 18.46 4.22
CA GLY A 164 2.88 18.38 2.84
C GLY A 164 4.35 18.01 2.66
N ASP A 165 5.24 18.43 3.55
CA ASP A 165 6.69 18.20 3.44
C ASP A 165 7.18 16.93 4.14
N ASP A 166 6.33 16.30 4.95
CA ASP A 166 6.63 15.01 5.54
C ASP A 166 6.79 13.92 4.46
N THR A 167 7.69 12.98 4.68
CA THR A 167 7.87 11.85 3.76
C THR A 167 6.64 10.95 3.78
N LEU A 168 6.09 10.72 2.59
CA LEU A 168 4.92 9.86 2.36
C LEU A 168 5.33 8.42 2.08
N LEU A 169 6.28 8.26 1.17
CA LEU A 169 6.71 6.96 0.68
C LEU A 169 8.16 6.99 0.18
N MET A 170 8.75 5.80 0.10
CA MET A 170 10.06 5.58 -0.48
C MET A 170 10.02 4.45 -1.49
N PHE A 171 10.77 4.58 -2.58
CA PHE A 171 11.04 3.51 -3.53
C PHE A 171 12.51 3.18 -3.60
N PHE A 172 12.80 1.89 -3.76
CA PHE A 172 14.12 1.45 -4.17
C PHE A 172 14.20 1.42 -5.70
N THR A 173 15.06 2.23 -6.26
CA THR A 173 15.25 2.35 -7.71
C THR A 173 16.56 1.68 -8.13
N SER A 174 16.60 1.13 -9.35
CA SER A 174 17.84 0.57 -9.92
C SER A 174 18.89 1.69 -10.01
N GLY A 175 19.97 1.53 -9.23
CA GLY A 175 21.11 2.43 -9.32
C GLY A 175 22.03 2.05 -10.49
N THR A 176 22.73 3.01 -11.04
CA THR A 176 23.78 2.78 -12.06
C THR A 176 25.07 2.20 -11.48
N THR A 177 25.21 2.16 -10.16
CA THR A 177 26.45 1.85 -9.43
C THR A 177 26.27 0.79 -8.35
N GLY A 178 25.57 -0.31 -8.62
CA GLY A 178 25.44 -1.44 -7.69
C GLY A 178 24.12 -1.47 -6.93
N TYR A 179 24.10 -1.21 -5.62
CA TYR A 179 22.89 -1.34 -4.80
C TYR A 179 21.77 -0.32 -5.16
N PRO A 180 20.50 -0.71 -5.03
CA PRO A 180 19.38 0.19 -5.25
C PRO A 180 19.42 1.46 -4.39
N LYS A 181 19.10 2.61 -4.97
CA LYS A 181 19.01 3.88 -4.25
C LYS A 181 17.58 4.11 -3.74
N ILE A 182 17.47 4.85 -2.63
CA ILE A 182 16.18 5.24 -2.07
C ILE A 182 15.75 6.58 -2.68
N ALA A 183 14.60 6.60 -3.34
CA ALA A 183 13.90 7.80 -3.76
C ALA A 183 12.75 8.07 -2.80
N ALA A 184 12.81 9.18 -2.07
CA ALA A 184 11.79 9.61 -1.13
C ALA A 184 10.84 10.62 -1.77
N HIS A 185 9.55 10.50 -1.47
CA HIS A 185 8.48 11.39 -1.93
C HIS A 185 7.68 11.89 -0.74
N ASN A 186 7.34 13.17 -0.74
CA ASN A 186 6.55 13.79 0.31
C ASN A 186 5.04 13.74 0.03
N HIS A 187 4.23 14.24 0.97
CA HIS A 187 2.76 14.26 0.85
C HIS A 187 2.24 15.21 -0.23
N LYS A 188 3.06 16.10 -0.80
CA LYS A 188 2.72 16.95 -1.97
C LYS A 188 2.86 16.21 -3.31
N TYR A 189 3.74 15.21 -3.36
CA TYR A 189 4.07 14.51 -4.61
C TYR A 189 2.85 13.92 -5.33
N PRO A 190 1.89 13.26 -4.65
CA PRO A 190 0.69 12.74 -5.31
C PRO A 190 -0.09 13.78 -6.09
N LEU A 191 -0.10 15.05 -5.67
CA LEU A 191 -0.87 16.12 -6.32
C LEU A 191 -0.45 16.34 -7.77
N GLY A 192 0.84 16.17 -8.08
CA GLY A 192 1.36 16.26 -9.44
C GLY A 192 0.80 15.20 -10.39
N HIS A 193 0.34 14.07 -9.85
CA HIS A 193 -0.24 12.98 -10.64
C HIS A 193 -1.68 13.23 -11.10
N PHE A 194 -2.33 14.28 -10.62
CA PHE A 194 -3.62 14.71 -11.16
C PHE A 194 -3.56 14.96 -12.67
N HIS A 195 -2.57 15.71 -13.13
CA HIS A 195 -2.41 16.00 -14.55
C HIS A 195 -2.13 14.75 -15.39
N THR A 196 -1.28 13.85 -14.88
CA THR A 196 -1.03 12.57 -15.53
C THR A 196 -2.28 11.72 -15.62
N ALA A 197 -3.04 11.62 -14.54
CA ALA A 197 -4.28 10.84 -14.52
C ALA A 197 -5.34 11.48 -15.44
N LYS A 198 -5.53 12.79 -15.36
CA LYS A 198 -6.56 13.51 -16.11
C LYS A 198 -6.29 13.51 -17.62
N TYR A 199 -5.07 13.83 -18.02
CA TYR A 199 -4.78 14.12 -19.43
C TYR A 199 -4.01 13.02 -20.16
N TRP A 200 -3.28 12.16 -19.44
CA TRP A 200 -2.56 11.03 -20.04
C TRP A 200 -3.32 9.72 -19.89
N HIS A 201 -3.82 9.41 -18.68
CA HIS A 201 -4.63 8.22 -18.45
C HIS A 201 -6.10 8.42 -18.82
N CYS A 202 -6.51 9.65 -19.15
CA CYS A 202 -7.89 10.02 -19.46
C CYS A 202 -8.88 9.57 -18.37
N CYS A 203 -8.48 9.70 -17.11
CA CYS A 203 -9.34 9.37 -16.00
C CYS A 203 -10.49 10.37 -15.91
N GLU A 204 -11.70 9.85 -15.87
CA GLU A 204 -12.90 10.63 -15.71
C GLU A 204 -13.45 10.46 -14.30
N ARG A 205 -14.14 11.50 -13.82
CA ARG A 205 -14.96 11.41 -12.62
C ARG A 205 -15.97 10.29 -12.79
N ASP A 206 -16.16 9.45 -11.77
CA ASP A 206 -17.05 8.29 -11.77
C ASP A 206 -16.67 7.18 -12.78
N GLY A 207 -15.56 7.35 -13.52
CA GLY A 207 -15.01 6.32 -14.41
C GLY A 207 -14.35 5.17 -13.63
N LEU A 208 -14.17 4.04 -14.32
CA LEU A 208 -13.46 2.86 -13.79
C LEU A 208 -12.15 2.68 -14.57
N HIS A 209 -11.02 2.83 -13.88
CA HIS A 209 -9.69 2.82 -14.51
C HIS A 209 -8.88 1.55 -14.19
N LEU A 210 -8.42 0.87 -15.23
CA LEU A 210 -7.51 -0.27 -15.12
C LEU A 210 -6.07 0.13 -15.46
N THR A 211 -5.15 -0.11 -14.54
CA THR A 211 -3.71 -0.12 -14.82
C THR A 211 -3.14 -1.50 -14.53
N ILE A 212 -2.50 -2.12 -15.52
CA ILE A 212 -1.82 -3.40 -15.34
C ILE A 212 -0.45 -3.13 -14.71
N SER A 213 -0.35 -3.32 -13.41
CA SER A 213 0.88 -3.19 -12.64
C SER A 213 0.75 -3.92 -11.30
N ASP A 214 1.84 -4.41 -10.77
CA ASP A 214 1.96 -4.90 -9.40
C ASP A 214 2.15 -3.74 -8.43
N THR A 215 1.66 -3.85 -7.19
CA THR A 215 1.73 -2.78 -6.19
C THR A 215 3.15 -2.45 -5.73
N GLY A 216 4.12 -3.31 -5.98
CA GLY A 216 5.53 -3.04 -5.71
C GLY A 216 6.20 -2.06 -6.69
N TRP A 217 5.51 -1.63 -7.74
CA TRP A 217 6.02 -0.71 -8.74
C TRP A 217 5.39 0.68 -8.63
N GLY A 218 6.19 1.73 -8.85
CA GLY A 218 5.72 3.12 -8.83
C GLY A 218 4.51 3.37 -9.73
N LYS A 219 4.48 2.74 -10.93
CA LYS A 219 3.34 2.79 -11.84
C LYS A 219 2.01 2.43 -11.18
N SER A 220 2.00 1.52 -10.21
CA SER A 220 0.78 1.14 -9.50
C SER A 220 0.24 2.27 -8.63
N LEU A 221 1.10 2.99 -7.92
CA LEU A 221 0.67 4.11 -7.09
C LEU A 221 0.15 5.29 -7.91
N TRP A 222 0.79 5.55 -9.04
CA TRP A 222 0.41 6.64 -9.93
C TRP A 222 -0.78 6.31 -10.82
N GLY A 223 -0.96 5.04 -11.15
CA GLY A 223 -1.99 4.55 -12.07
C GLY A 223 -3.15 3.80 -11.44
N LYS A 224 -3.09 3.46 -10.13
CA LYS A 224 -4.15 2.72 -9.42
C LYS A 224 -4.47 3.26 -8.04
N LEU A 225 -4.03 4.46 -7.71
CA LEU A 225 -4.29 5.04 -6.41
C LEU A 225 -4.38 6.56 -6.51
N TYR A 226 -3.24 7.26 -6.43
CA TYR A 226 -3.22 8.69 -6.19
C TYR A 226 -3.86 9.50 -7.32
N GLY A 227 -3.43 9.29 -8.55
CA GLY A 227 -3.92 10.06 -9.70
C GLY A 227 -5.40 9.81 -9.97
N GLN A 228 -5.82 8.54 -9.95
CA GLN A 228 -7.20 8.14 -10.25
C GLN A 228 -8.18 8.67 -9.20
N TRP A 229 -7.81 8.57 -7.92
CA TRP A 229 -8.66 9.09 -6.85
C TRP A 229 -8.66 10.62 -6.80
N LEU A 230 -7.58 11.31 -7.20
CA LEU A 230 -7.58 12.77 -7.41
C LEU A 230 -8.55 13.19 -8.52
N CYS A 231 -8.76 12.37 -9.54
CA CYS A 231 -9.78 12.57 -10.56
C CYS A 231 -11.17 12.11 -10.13
N GLU A 232 -11.32 11.64 -8.89
CA GLU A 232 -12.56 11.07 -8.35
C GLU A 232 -13.09 9.85 -9.14
N GLY A 233 -12.20 9.14 -9.84
CA GLY A 233 -12.49 7.89 -10.52
C GLY A 233 -12.21 6.68 -9.64
N ALA A 234 -12.89 5.57 -9.92
CA ALA A 234 -12.64 4.28 -9.27
C ALA A 234 -11.47 3.55 -9.93
N VAL A 235 -10.76 2.73 -9.16
CA VAL A 235 -9.71 1.85 -9.68
C VAL A 235 -10.24 0.42 -9.82
N PHE A 236 -9.93 -0.20 -10.97
CA PHE A 236 -10.16 -1.62 -11.17
C PHE A 236 -8.88 -2.41 -10.86
N VAL A 237 -9.00 -3.38 -9.99
CA VAL A 237 -7.89 -4.24 -9.57
C VAL A 237 -8.25 -5.69 -9.83
N TYR A 238 -7.46 -6.34 -10.66
CA TYR A 238 -7.57 -7.77 -10.89
C TYR A 238 -6.34 -8.48 -10.32
N ASP A 239 -6.54 -9.24 -9.25
CA ASP A 239 -5.50 -10.05 -8.62
C ASP A 239 -5.47 -11.42 -9.29
N PHE A 240 -4.61 -11.58 -10.29
CA PHE A 240 -4.45 -12.80 -11.05
C PHE A 240 -3.07 -13.41 -10.82
N ASP A 241 -2.95 -14.70 -10.94
CA ASP A 241 -1.68 -15.37 -11.17
C ASP A 241 -1.23 -15.17 -12.63
N LYS A 242 0.01 -15.48 -12.93
CA LYS A 242 0.55 -15.36 -14.30
C LYS A 242 -0.50 -15.83 -15.30
N ILE A 243 -0.76 -15.02 -16.33
CA ILE A 243 -1.53 -15.46 -17.49
C ILE A 243 -0.79 -16.68 -18.03
N SER A 244 -1.31 -17.87 -17.78
CA SER A 244 -0.77 -19.08 -18.38
C SER A 244 -0.89 -18.88 -19.89
N LYS A 245 0.24 -18.85 -20.59
CA LYS A 245 0.19 -19.03 -22.05
C LYS A 245 -0.53 -20.36 -22.25
N SER A 246 -1.78 -20.30 -22.72
CA SER A 246 -2.45 -21.52 -23.19
C SER A 246 -1.49 -22.14 -24.19
N LYS A 247 -0.97 -23.32 -23.88
CA LYS A 247 -0.29 -24.15 -24.87
C LYS A 247 -1.31 -24.35 -26.00
N LYS A 248 -1.06 -23.70 -27.14
CA LYS A 248 -1.72 -24.08 -28.40
C LYS A 248 -1.24 -25.45 -28.79
#